data_3b418bf95ca3d4f92644a7edf176a4eb
#
_entry.id   3b418bf95ca3d4f92644a7edf176a4eb
#
_cell.length_a   1.000
_cell.length_b   1.000
_cell.length_c   1.000
_cell.angle_alpha   90.00
_cell.angle_beta   90.00
_cell.angle_gamma   90.00
#
_symmetry.space_group_name_H-M   'P 1'
#
loop_
_entity.id
_entity.type
_entity.pdbx_description
1 polymer ?
#
loop_
_entity_poly.entity_id
_entity_poly.type
_entity_poly.pdbx_seq_one_letter_code
_entity_poly.pdbx_strand_id
1 'polypeptide(L)'
;GKDFNTTLNDMWTSMQELQKESNSIVTRSSFISNALTLIDRVQTIRSSLIEYQRNLNTEIKDQVKTVNDLASTIYELNQQIRAVEAGNVEKANDLKDKRNQALDKLSSIVNSEVVNNEDGTVEVYLEGHTLVTLGRTYTLTTQKVCENEKYQQNYGFTGSSTDFLMPVWEQDGDPLFNINRVPTADSNSDIGSLNGLMMSRGYFISNYTDVPTKPTKPLEKDFANNADYQTCLLYTSDAADDRISVD
;
A
#
# COMPACT_ATOMS: atom_id res chain seq x y z
N GLY A 1 -12.43 -8.98 24.90
CA GLY A 1 -11.52 -10.09 25.21
C GLY A 1 -10.24 -9.54 25.80
N LYS A 2 -9.43 -10.38 26.49
CA LYS A 2 -8.13 -9.97 27.03
C LYS A 2 -7.23 -9.51 25.87
N ASP A 3 -6.46 -8.45 26.07
CA ASP A 3 -5.49 -7.98 25.10
C ASP A 3 -4.29 -8.96 24.98
N PHE A 4 -3.42 -8.75 23.99
CA PHE A 4 -2.25 -9.59 23.76
C PHE A 4 -1.29 -9.57 24.96
N ASN A 5 -1.03 -8.40 25.53
CA ASN A 5 -0.10 -8.23 26.65
C ASN A 5 -0.59 -8.95 27.89
N THR A 6 -1.89 -8.83 28.21
CA THR A 6 -2.50 -9.56 29.33
C THR A 6 -2.38 -11.07 29.12
N THR A 7 -2.68 -11.56 27.92
CA THR A 7 -2.59 -13.00 27.61
C THR A 7 -1.16 -13.54 27.71
N LEU A 8 -0.18 -12.76 27.26
CA LEU A 8 1.25 -13.09 27.38
C LEU A 8 1.69 -13.13 28.86
N ASN A 9 1.25 -12.14 29.65
CA ASN A 9 1.58 -12.07 31.08
C ASN A 9 0.93 -13.23 31.85
N ASP A 10 -0.30 -13.61 31.54
CA ASP A 10 -0.97 -14.78 32.16
C ASP A 10 -0.21 -16.08 31.86
N MET A 11 0.25 -16.25 30.60
CA MET A 11 1.08 -17.40 30.24
C MET A 11 2.42 -17.38 31.00
N TRP A 12 3.10 -16.23 31.08
CA TRP A 12 4.35 -16.08 31.80
C TRP A 12 4.20 -16.39 33.28
N THR A 13 3.15 -15.87 33.94
CA THR A 13 2.86 -16.13 35.36
C THR A 13 2.60 -17.61 35.60
N SER A 14 1.80 -18.24 34.74
CA SER A 14 1.53 -19.69 34.88
C SER A 14 2.77 -20.56 34.64
N MET A 15 3.72 -20.11 33.84
CA MET A 15 5.01 -20.77 33.66
C MET A 15 5.88 -20.67 34.92
N GLN A 16 5.88 -19.52 35.60
CA GLN A 16 6.60 -19.35 36.86
C GLN A 16 5.99 -20.22 37.98
N GLU A 17 4.67 -20.37 38.05
CA GLU A 17 3.98 -21.27 39.00
C GLU A 17 4.29 -22.73 38.70
N LEU A 18 4.30 -23.11 37.42
CA LEU A 18 4.70 -24.46 37.02
C LEU A 18 6.14 -24.77 37.39
N GLN A 19 7.06 -23.81 37.35
CA GLN A 19 8.44 -23.97 37.79
C GLN A 19 8.53 -24.26 39.29
N LYS A 20 7.67 -23.64 40.13
CA LYS A 20 7.63 -23.83 41.57
C LYS A 20 7.02 -25.17 41.96
N GLU A 21 5.96 -25.58 41.25
CA GLU A 21 5.18 -26.80 41.58
C GLU A 21 4.99 -27.68 40.32
N SER A 22 6.10 -28.18 39.78
CA SER A 22 6.12 -28.92 38.52
C SER A 22 5.34 -30.25 38.53
N ASN A 23 5.09 -30.85 39.72
CA ASN A 23 4.34 -32.08 39.89
C ASN A 23 2.83 -31.87 40.07
N SER A 24 2.39 -30.63 40.27
CA SER A 24 0.97 -30.30 40.44
C SER A 24 0.23 -30.38 39.09
N ILE A 25 -0.85 -31.15 39.05
CA ILE A 25 -1.71 -31.26 37.88
C ILE A 25 -2.42 -29.94 37.59
N VAL A 26 -2.69 -29.14 38.61
CA VAL A 26 -3.37 -27.84 38.53
C VAL A 26 -2.48 -26.84 37.83
N THR A 27 -1.21 -26.71 38.21
CA THR A 27 -0.26 -25.76 37.60
C THR A 27 0.04 -26.14 36.16
N ARG A 28 0.15 -27.44 35.84
CA ARG A 28 0.29 -27.95 34.47
C ARG A 28 -0.93 -27.59 33.61
N SER A 29 -2.13 -27.81 34.11
CA SER A 29 -3.37 -27.52 33.41
C SER A 29 -3.54 -26.01 33.21
N SER A 30 -3.20 -25.17 34.20
CA SER A 30 -3.20 -23.71 34.10
C SER A 30 -2.24 -23.21 33.01
N PHE A 31 -1.01 -23.72 33.01
CA PHE A 31 -0.04 -23.36 31.97
C PHE A 31 -0.51 -23.74 30.57
N ILE A 32 -1.02 -24.95 30.37
CA ILE A 32 -1.53 -25.41 29.08
C ILE A 32 -2.70 -24.53 28.63
N SER A 33 -3.64 -24.23 29.53
CA SER A 33 -4.79 -23.38 29.23
C SER A 33 -4.37 -21.94 28.77
N ASN A 34 -3.44 -21.34 29.51
CA ASN A 34 -2.93 -20.01 29.18
C ASN A 34 -2.12 -20.00 27.86
N ALA A 35 -1.33 -21.05 27.63
CA ALA A 35 -0.59 -21.21 26.37
C ALA A 35 -1.54 -21.37 25.17
N LEU A 36 -2.59 -22.17 25.30
CA LEU A 36 -3.62 -22.31 24.26
C LEU A 36 -4.35 -20.98 24.00
N THR A 37 -4.67 -20.22 25.05
CA THR A 37 -5.30 -18.91 24.94
C THR A 37 -4.38 -17.91 24.20
N LEU A 38 -3.08 -17.95 24.47
CA LEU A 38 -2.11 -17.11 23.75
C LEU A 38 -2.01 -17.49 22.26
N ILE A 39 -1.97 -18.81 21.97
CA ILE A 39 -1.94 -19.29 20.56
C ILE A 39 -3.18 -18.83 19.81
N ASP A 40 -4.36 -18.99 20.41
CA ASP A 40 -5.63 -18.54 19.80
C ASP A 40 -5.62 -17.02 19.55
N ARG A 41 -5.09 -16.24 20.50
CA ARG A 41 -4.96 -14.79 20.34
C ARG A 41 -4.03 -14.42 19.18
N VAL A 42 -2.87 -15.06 19.08
CA VAL A 42 -1.92 -14.85 17.97
C VAL A 42 -2.57 -15.20 16.62
N GLN A 43 -3.30 -16.32 16.56
CA GLN A 43 -4.00 -16.72 15.33
C GLN A 43 -5.09 -15.72 14.95
N THR A 44 -5.82 -15.17 15.92
CA THR A 44 -6.84 -14.14 15.70
C THR A 44 -6.22 -12.87 15.13
N ILE A 45 -5.13 -12.38 15.73
CA ILE A 45 -4.40 -11.20 15.25
C ILE A 45 -3.91 -11.42 13.83
N ARG A 46 -3.26 -12.57 13.56
CA ARG A 46 -2.79 -12.91 12.21
C ARG A 46 -3.93 -12.89 11.18
N SER A 47 -5.07 -13.49 11.52
CA SER A 47 -6.23 -13.52 10.62
C SER A 47 -6.76 -12.12 10.34
N SER A 48 -6.84 -11.26 11.36
CA SER A 48 -7.28 -9.86 11.21
C SER A 48 -6.33 -9.05 10.34
N LEU A 49 -5.02 -9.25 10.47
CA LEU A 49 -4.01 -8.58 9.63
C LEU A 49 -4.11 -9.02 8.17
N ILE A 50 -4.30 -10.30 7.91
CA ILE A 50 -4.49 -10.81 6.55
C ILE A 50 -5.77 -10.23 5.92
N GLU A 51 -6.85 -10.16 6.69
CA GLU A 51 -8.10 -9.55 6.22
C GLU A 51 -7.91 -8.06 5.91
N TYR A 52 -7.23 -7.33 6.78
CA TYR A 52 -6.89 -5.94 6.54
C TYR A 52 -6.08 -5.75 5.24
N GLN A 53 -5.04 -6.57 5.04
CA GLN A 53 -4.25 -6.54 3.79
C GLN A 53 -5.10 -6.81 2.55
N ARG A 54 -6.06 -7.75 2.64
CA ARG A 54 -6.99 -8.04 1.54
C ARG A 54 -7.90 -6.86 1.23
N ASN A 55 -8.39 -6.17 2.26
CA ASN A 55 -9.22 -4.99 2.09
C ASN A 55 -8.45 -3.86 1.39
N LEU A 56 -7.22 -3.56 1.83
CA LEU A 56 -6.34 -2.61 1.16
C LEU A 56 -6.04 -3.00 -0.28
N ASN A 57 -5.87 -4.29 -0.55
CA ASN A 57 -5.65 -4.81 -1.90
C ASN A 57 -6.85 -4.58 -2.82
N THR A 58 -8.07 -4.70 -2.30
CA THR A 58 -9.30 -4.38 -3.02
C THR A 58 -9.37 -2.88 -3.30
N GLU A 59 -9.05 -2.05 -2.32
CA GLU A 59 -9.06 -0.59 -2.48
C GLU A 59 -8.04 -0.10 -3.52
N ILE A 60 -6.86 -0.71 -3.58
CA ILE A 60 -5.86 -0.45 -4.64
C ILE A 60 -6.48 -0.70 -6.02
N LYS A 61 -7.17 -1.83 -6.20
CA LYS A 61 -7.86 -2.14 -7.46
C LYS A 61 -8.92 -1.12 -7.82
N ASP A 62 -9.72 -0.69 -6.84
CA ASP A 62 -10.78 0.29 -7.04
C ASP A 62 -10.21 1.68 -7.35
N GLN A 63 -9.11 2.07 -6.73
CA GLN A 63 -8.42 3.32 -7.05
C GLN A 63 -7.81 3.31 -8.45
N VAL A 64 -7.21 2.19 -8.90
CA VAL A 64 -6.72 2.05 -10.29
C VAL A 64 -7.87 2.22 -11.28
N LYS A 65 -9.02 1.64 -11.01
CA LYS A 65 -10.21 1.86 -11.83
C LYS A 65 -10.62 3.33 -11.85
N THR A 66 -10.63 3.98 -10.69
CA THR A 66 -10.98 5.40 -10.56
C THR A 66 -10.01 6.30 -11.36
N VAL A 67 -8.71 6.00 -11.36
CA VAL A 67 -7.72 6.71 -12.19
C VAL A 67 -8.07 6.60 -13.67
N ASN A 68 -8.41 5.41 -14.16
CA ASN A 68 -8.81 5.21 -15.57
C ASN A 68 -10.10 5.95 -15.92
N ASP A 69 -11.10 5.93 -15.03
CA ASP A 69 -12.37 6.65 -15.21
C ASP A 69 -12.14 8.17 -15.26
N LEU A 70 -11.25 8.69 -14.41
CA LEU A 70 -10.85 10.10 -14.42
C LEU A 70 -10.06 10.46 -15.69
N ALA A 71 -9.14 9.60 -16.14
CA ALA A 71 -8.39 9.81 -17.37
C ALA A 71 -9.34 9.91 -18.58
N SER A 72 -10.32 9.02 -18.69
CA SER A 72 -11.35 9.06 -19.73
C SER A 72 -12.18 10.33 -19.65
N THR A 73 -12.60 10.74 -18.46
CA THR A 73 -13.37 11.98 -18.23
C THR A 73 -12.55 13.22 -18.68
N ILE A 74 -11.28 13.30 -18.31
CA ILE A 74 -10.39 14.40 -18.69
C ILE A 74 -10.23 14.44 -20.20
N TYR A 75 -10.04 13.29 -20.85
CA TYR A 75 -9.93 13.19 -22.30
C TYR A 75 -11.20 13.69 -23.00
N GLU A 76 -12.38 13.21 -22.58
CA GLU A 76 -13.68 13.63 -23.15
C GLU A 76 -13.89 15.14 -22.97
N LEU A 77 -13.58 15.69 -21.81
CA LEU A 77 -13.68 17.14 -21.56
C LEU A 77 -12.68 17.92 -22.43
N ASN A 78 -11.47 17.42 -22.65
CA ASN A 78 -10.51 18.02 -23.59
C ASN A 78 -11.10 18.10 -25.02
N GLN A 79 -11.74 17.02 -25.51
CA GLN A 79 -12.37 17.03 -26.85
C GLN A 79 -13.51 18.04 -26.93
N GLN A 80 -14.35 18.14 -25.88
CA GLN A 80 -15.44 19.11 -25.83
C GLN A 80 -14.93 20.54 -25.75
N ILE A 81 -13.92 20.84 -24.93
CA ILE A 81 -13.30 22.17 -24.82
C ILE A 81 -12.72 22.59 -26.17
N ARG A 82 -11.97 21.70 -26.81
CA ARG A 82 -11.39 21.95 -28.11
C ARG A 82 -12.46 22.25 -29.18
N ALA A 83 -13.58 21.52 -29.18
CA ALA A 83 -14.67 21.73 -30.11
C ALA A 83 -15.35 23.07 -29.89
N VAL A 84 -15.56 23.52 -28.65
CA VAL A 84 -16.19 24.80 -28.32
C VAL A 84 -15.25 25.98 -28.63
N GLU A 85 -13.95 25.82 -28.33
CA GLU A 85 -12.97 26.92 -28.49
C GLU A 85 -12.33 27.00 -29.89
N ALA A 86 -12.59 26.03 -30.78
CA ALA A 86 -12.03 25.99 -32.14
C ALA A 86 -12.36 27.23 -33.00
N GLY A 87 -13.44 27.91 -32.66
CA GLY A 87 -13.88 29.13 -33.38
C GLY A 87 -13.44 30.45 -32.73
N ASN A 88 -12.75 30.43 -31.59
CA ASN A 88 -12.40 31.61 -30.78
C ASN A 88 -13.58 32.54 -30.42
N VAL A 89 -14.82 32.05 -30.51
CA VAL A 89 -16.05 32.80 -30.27
C VAL A 89 -16.56 32.63 -28.86
N GLU A 90 -16.34 31.46 -28.27
CA GLU A 90 -16.89 31.07 -26.97
C GLU A 90 -15.80 30.44 -26.09
N LYS A 91 -15.87 30.68 -24.78
CA LYS A 91 -14.97 30.05 -23.79
C LYS A 91 -15.69 28.96 -23.07
N ALA A 92 -15.09 27.78 -23.01
CA ALA A 92 -15.64 26.59 -22.39
C ALA A 92 -15.37 26.54 -20.85
N ASN A 93 -15.67 27.63 -20.13
CA ASN A 93 -15.30 27.76 -18.71
C ASN A 93 -15.90 26.62 -17.84
N ASP A 94 -17.19 26.31 -18.01
CA ASP A 94 -17.85 25.23 -17.26
C ASP A 94 -17.23 23.85 -17.50
N LEU A 95 -16.75 23.58 -18.72
CA LEU A 95 -16.08 22.33 -19.05
C LEU A 95 -14.66 22.30 -18.44
N LYS A 96 -13.97 23.45 -18.45
CA LYS A 96 -12.67 23.58 -17.79
C LYS A 96 -12.77 23.39 -16.28
N ASP A 97 -13.81 23.93 -15.65
CA ASP A 97 -14.05 23.74 -14.21
C ASP A 97 -14.31 22.28 -13.86
N LYS A 98 -15.12 21.57 -14.67
CA LYS A 98 -15.33 20.13 -14.49
C LYS A 98 -14.04 19.34 -14.68
N ARG A 99 -13.22 19.72 -15.68
CA ARG A 99 -11.92 19.07 -15.90
C ARG A 99 -10.98 19.31 -14.72
N ASN A 100 -10.92 20.52 -14.19
CA ASN A 100 -10.10 20.85 -13.04
C ASN A 100 -10.51 20.04 -11.81
N GLN A 101 -11.82 19.83 -11.57
CA GLN A 101 -12.30 18.95 -10.51
C GLN A 101 -11.85 17.48 -10.71
N ALA A 102 -11.82 17.00 -11.97
CA ALA A 102 -11.32 15.65 -12.25
C ALA A 102 -9.80 15.57 -12.04
N LEU A 103 -9.05 16.60 -12.40
CA LEU A 103 -7.60 16.70 -12.16
C LEU A 103 -7.28 16.76 -10.67
N ASP A 104 -8.03 17.51 -9.87
CA ASP A 104 -7.86 17.59 -8.41
C ASP A 104 -8.08 16.22 -7.76
N LYS A 105 -9.13 15.51 -8.20
CA LYS A 105 -9.37 14.14 -7.72
C LYS A 105 -8.25 13.19 -8.11
N LEU A 106 -7.76 13.27 -9.35
CA LEU A 106 -6.66 12.45 -9.82
C LEU A 106 -5.39 12.70 -9.00
N SER A 107 -5.05 13.97 -8.75
CA SER A 107 -3.88 14.36 -7.97
C SER A 107 -3.93 13.89 -6.51
N SER A 108 -5.14 13.73 -5.93
CA SER A 108 -5.29 13.15 -4.59
C SER A 108 -5.01 11.64 -4.54
N ILE A 109 -5.15 10.94 -5.68
CA ILE A 109 -4.93 9.49 -5.78
C ILE A 109 -3.48 9.18 -6.14
N VAL A 110 -2.92 9.92 -7.07
CA VAL A 110 -1.58 9.68 -7.61
C VAL A 110 -0.92 11.00 -7.97
N ASN A 111 0.40 11.08 -7.76
CA ASN A 111 1.15 12.26 -8.19
C ASN A 111 1.03 12.45 -9.70
N SER A 112 0.43 13.56 -10.12
CA SER A 112 0.15 13.88 -11.51
C SER A 112 0.73 15.23 -11.91
N GLU A 113 1.35 15.26 -13.09
CA GLU A 113 1.81 16.47 -13.74
C GLU A 113 0.84 16.84 -14.89
N VAL A 114 0.44 18.09 -14.95
CA VAL A 114 -0.51 18.61 -15.94
C VAL A 114 0.16 19.64 -16.82
N VAL A 115 0.19 19.42 -18.12
CA VAL A 115 0.72 20.34 -19.12
C VAL A 115 -0.44 20.95 -19.90
N ASN A 116 -0.53 22.28 -19.90
CA ASN A 116 -1.57 23.01 -20.63
C ASN A 116 -1.12 23.27 -22.06
N ASN A 117 -2.00 23.00 -23.04
CA ASN A 117 -1.78 23.27 -24.46
C ASN A 117 -2.44 24.60 -24.87
N GLU A 118 -1.95 25.16 -25.98
CA GLU A 118 -2.46 26.44 -26.53
C GLU A 118 -3.92 26.34 -27.00
N ASP A 119 -4.39 25.14 -27.37
CA ASP A 119 -5.76 24.88 -27.81
C ASP A 119 -6.77 24.68 -26.65
N GLY A 120 -6.34 25.00 -25.43
CA GLY A 120 -7.17 24.86 -24.21
C GLY A 120 -7.26 23.44 -23.64
N THR A 121 -6.65 22.44 -24.28
CA THR A 121 -6.56 21.08 -23.79
C THR A 121 -5.42 20.91 -22.78
N VAL A 122 -5.40 19.78 -22.10
CA VAL A 122 -4.30 19.40 -21.19
C VAL A 122 -3.79 18.00 -21.50
N GLU A 123 -2.50 17.80 -21.26
CA GLU A 123 -1.90 16.48 -21.18
C GLU A 123 -1.61 16.16 -19.72
N VAL A 124 -1.76 14.90 -19.36
CA VAL A 124 -1.57 14.43 -17.97
C VAL A 124 -0.55 13.31 -17.95
N TYR A 125 0.41 13.46 -17.04
CA TYR A 125 1.47 12.48 -16.79
C TYR A 125 1.37 11.98 -15.37
N LEU A 126 1.61 10.67 -15.15
CA LEU A 126 1.73 10.03 -13.85
C LEU A 126 3.14 9.47 -13.72
N GLU A 127 3.87 9.88 -12.68
CA GLU A 127 5.25 9.44 -12.42
C GLU A 127 6.16 9.52 -13.68
N GLY A 128 5.94 10.53 -14.53
CA GLY A 128 6.68 10.74 -15.77
C GLY A 128 6.19 9.94 -16.98
N HIS A 129 5.18 9.10 -16.84
CA HIS A 129 4.52 8.38 -17.94
C HIS A 129 3.23 9.07 -18.35
N THR A 130 2.96 9.10 -19.64
CA THR A 130 1.76 9.75 -20.18
C THR A 130 0.50 8.97 -19.84
N LEU A 131 -0.52 9.64 -19.26
CA LEU A 131 -1.85 9.10 -19.04
C LEU A 131 -2.86 9.59 -20.06
N VAL A 132 -2.90 10.91 -20.31
CA VAL A 132 -3.86 11.55 -21.24
C VAL A 132 -3.09 12.40 -22.22
N THR A 133 -3.38 12.21 -23.51
CA THR A 133 -2.90 13.05 -24.62
C THR A 133 -4.08 13.62 -25.40
N LEU A 134 -3.78 14.45 -26.39
CA LEU A 134 -4.78 14.93 -27.36
C LEU A 134 -5.48 13.80 -28.13
N GLY A 135 -4.79 12.69 -28.40
CA GLY A 135 -5.26 11.65 -29.29
C GLY A 135 -5.84 10.42 -28.57
N ARG A 136 -5.43 10.18 -27.35
CA ARG A 136 -5.82 8.96 -26.59
C ARG A 136 -5.53 9.05 -25.10
N THR A 137 -6.12 8.15 -24.38
CA THR A 137 -5.76 7.82 -23.00
C THR A 137 -4.93 6.53 -22.94
N TYR A 138 -4.09 6.43 -21.94
CA TYR A 138 -3.42 5.20 -21.57
C TYR A 138 -4.07 4.64 -20.30
N THR A 139 -4.04 3.33 -20.14
CA THR A 139 -4.77 2.61 -19.09
C THR A 139 -3.80 1.98 -18.11
N LEU A 140 -4.16 2.04 -16.85
CA LEU A 140 -3.54 1.25 -15.78
C LEU A 140 -4.35 -0.03 -15.58
N THR A 141 -3.65 -1.12 -15.28
CA THR A 141 -4.24 -2.36 -14.82
C THR A 141 -3.61 -2.80 -13.52
N THR A 142 -4.12 -3.84 -12.90
CA THR A 142 -3.50 -4.44 -11.72
C THR A 142 -2.91 -5.79 -12.07
N GLN A 143 -1.67 -6.00 -11.67
CA GLN A 143 -0.95 -7.27 -11.81
C GLN A 143 -0.52 -7.77 -10.43
N LYS A 144 -0.42 -9.09 -10.25
CA LYS A 144 0.13 -9.64 -9.01
C LYS A 144 1.61 -9.29 -8.89
N VAL A 145 2.03 -8.84 -7.71
CA VAL A 145 3.43 -8.49 -7.43
C VAL A 145 4.36 -9.65 -7.75
N CYS A 146 3.97 -10.88 -7.43
CA CYS A 146 4.78 -12.08 -7.66
C CYS A 146 4.85 -12.51 -9.15
N GLU A 147 4.02 -11.96 -10.03
CA GLU A 147 3.98 -12.30 -11.46
C GLU A 147 4.66 -11.23 -12.32
N ASN A 148 5.05 -10.09 -11.76
CA ASN A 148 5.72 -9.03 -12.50
C ASN A 148 7.22 -9.30 -12.61
N GLU A 149 7.70 -9.67 -13.81
CA GLU A 149 9.10 -10.02 -14.06
C GLU A 149 10.07 -8.86 -13.78
N LYS A 150 9.68 -7.63 -14.11
CA LYS A 150 10.51 -6.45 -13.88
C LYS A 150 10.68 -6.18 -12.39
N TYR A 151 9.64 -6.46 -11.61
CA TYR A 151 9.66 -6.37 -10.17
C TYR A 151 10.53 -7.46 -9.55
N GLN A 152 10.38 -8.71 -9.99
CA GLN A 152 11.16 -9.85 -9.49
C GLN A 152 12.66 -9.67 -9.74
N GLN A 153 13.05 -9.18 -10.92
CA GLN A 153 14.45 -8.96 -11.29
C GLN A 153 15.12 -7.88 -10.41
N ASN A 154 14.38 -6.84 -10.07
CA ASN A 154 14.92 -5.72 -9.30
C ASN A 154 15.01 -6.01 -7.80
N TYR A 155 14.20 -6.92 -7.27
CA TYR A 155 14.04 -7.12 -5.82
C TYR A 155 14.37 -8.53 -5.34
N GLY A 156 14.81 -9.46 -6.21
CA GLY A 156 15.20 -10.83 -5.84
C GLY A 156 14.05 -11.64 -5.23
N PHE A 157 12.81 -11.32 -5.59
CA PHE A 157 11.63 -11.89 -4.97
C PHE A 157 11.47 -13.36 -5.39
N THR A 158 11.72 -14.28 -4.47
CA THR A 158 11.48 -15.71 -4.64
C THR A 158 10.28 -16.20 -3.83
N GLY A 159 9.47 -15.29 -3.31
CA GLY A 159 8.37 -15.58 -2.40
C GLY A 159 7.17 -16.23 -3.07
N SER A 160 6.50 -17.09 -2.32
CA SER A 160 5.26 -17.77 -2.68
C SER A 160 4.16 -16.77 -3.12
N SER A 161 3.27 -17.25 -3.99
CA SER A 161 2.10 -16.56 -4.52
C SER A 161 1.36 -15.73 -3.46
N THR A 162 1.61 -14.44 -3.42
CA THR A 162 0.78 -13.50 -2.72
C THR A 162 -0.23 -12.94 -3.72
N ASP A 163 -1.48 -12.87 -3.35
CA ASP A 163 -2.52 -12.26 -4.20
C ASP A 163 -2.44 -10.71 -4.18
N PHE A 164 -1.30 -10.16 -3.79
CA PHE A 164 -1.10 -8.72 -3.72
C PHE A 164 -0.98 -8.13 -5.12
N LEU A 165 -1.81 -7.13 -5.38
CA LEU A 165 -1.89 -6.43 -6.65
C LEU A 165 -1.03 -5.17 -6.62
N MET A 166 -0.48 -4.80 -7.75
CA MET A 166 0.20 -3.54 -7.98
C MET A 166 -0.32 -2.88 -9.25
N PRO A 167 -0.40 -1.55 -9.30
CA PRO A 167 -0.73 -0.85 -10.53
C PRO A 167 0.42 -0.94 -11.52
N VAL A 168 0.09 -1.31 -12.75
CA VAL A 168 1.02 -1.38 -13.87
C VAL A 168 0.39 -0.74 -15.10
N TRP A 169 1.21 -0.25 -16.03
CA TRP A 169 0.76 0.19 -17.32
C TRP A 169 0.32 -1.00 -18.16
N GLU A 170 -0.89 -0.96 -18.72
CA GLU A 170 -1.46 -2.08 -19.47
C GLU A 170 -0.65 -2.43 -20.74
N GLN A 171 0.06 -1.45 -21.31
CA GLN A 171 0.75 -1.59 -22.59
C GLN A 171 2.04 -2.39 -22.50
N ASP A 172 2.79 -2.24 -21.44
CA ASP A 172 4.14 -2.77 -21.28
C ASP A 172 4.38 -3.51 -19.96
N GLY A 173 3.39 -3.48 -19.06
CA GLY A 173 3.48 -4.09 -17.74
C GLY A 173 4.44 -3.37 -16.79
N ASP A 174 4.83 -2.14 -17.11
CA ASP A 174 5.71 -1.37 -16.25
C ASP A 174 4.98 -0.96 -14.96
N PRO A 175 5.60 -1.13 -13.78
CA PRO A 175 5.07 -0.65 -12.52
C PRO A 175 4.83 0.86 -12.56
N LEU A 176 3.68 1.31 -12.05
CA LEU A 176 3.39 2.73 -11.93
C LEU A 176 4.37 3.45 -10.99
N PHE A 177 4.70 2.81 -9.87
CA PHE A 177 5.58 3.37 -8.85
C PHE A 177 6.95 2.70 -8.84
N ASN A 178 7.98 3.50 -8.64
CA ASN A 178 9.32 3.00 -8.35
C ASN A 178 9.45 2.65 -6.86
N ILE A 179 9.42 1.38 -6.53
CA ILE A 179 9.44 0.86 -5.17
C ILE A 179 10.76 1.14 -4.44
N ASN A 180 11.86 1.35 -5.17
CA ASN A 180 13.14 1.77 -4.58
C ASN A 180 13.11 3.20 -4.03
N ARG A 181 12.12 3.99 -4.40
CA ARG A 181 11.98 5.36 -3.94
C ARG A 181 11.16 5.37 -2.65
N VAL A 182 11.84 5.28 -1.53
CA VAL A 182 11.21 5.54 -0.22
C VAL A 182 10.88 7.04 -0.16
N PRO A 183 9.62 7.42 0.06
CA PRO A 183 9.27 8.81 0.28
C PRO A 183 9.99 9.30 1.53
N THR A 184 10.85 10.29 1.38
CA THR A 184 11.45 10.96 2.52
C THR A 184 10.68 12.24 2.79
N ALA A 185 10.52 12.61 4.06
CA ALA A 185 9.85 13.84 4.48
C ALA A 185 10.42 15.11 3.80
N ASP A 186 11.66 15.05 3.37
CA ASP A 186 12.38 16.15 2.70
C ASP A 186 12.10 16.23 1.19
N SER A 187 11.44 15.23 0.59
CA SER A 187 11.31 15.17 -0.88
C SER A 187 10.01 15.75 -1.38
N ASN A 188 9.29 16.59 -0.75
CA ASN A 188 8.10 17.29 -1.28
C ASN A 188 7.19 16.40 -2.18
N SER A 189 7.25 15.08 -1.95
CA SER A 189 6.56 14.08 -2.75
C SER A 189 5.27 13.71 -2.04
N ASP A 190 4.23 14.48 -2.32
CA ASP A 190 2.88 13.99 -2.14
C ASP A 190 2.68 12.86 -3.14
N ILE A 191 2.81 11.63 -2.67
CA ILE A 191 2.78 10.42 -3.53
C ILE A 191 1.35 9.94 -3.79
N GLY A 192 0.35 10.63 -3.25
CA GLY A 192 -1.06 10.29 -3.36
C GLY A 192 -1.49 9.06 -2.55
N SER A 193 -2.81 8.88 -2.44
CA SER A 193 -3.41 7.82 -1.62
C SER A 193 -3.11 6.40 -2.15
N LEU A 194 -2.97 6.21 -3.47
CA LEU A 194 -2.73 4.90 -4.08
C LEU A 194 -1.37 4.30 -3.63
N ASN A 195 -0.31 5.11 -3.63
CA ASN A 195 0.97 4.66 -3.14
C ASN A 195 0.96 4.46 -1.62
N GLY A 196 0.27 5.34 -0.87
CA GLY A 196 0.04 5.18 0.57
C GLY A 196 -0.63 3.85 0.92
N LEU A 197 -1.66 3.44 0.16
CA LEU A 197 -2.31 2.14 0.33
C LEU A 197 -1.36 0.97 0.07
N MET A 198 -0.54 1.06 -0.98
CA MET A 198 0.45 0.02 -1.28
C MET A 198 1.49 -0.12 -0.17
N MET A 199 1.98 1.00 0.35
CA MET A 199 2.92 1.03 1.47
C MET A 199 2.29 0.46 2.74
N SER A 200 1.06 0.86 3.07
CA SER A 200 0.34 0.39 4.26
C SER A 200 0.00 -1.10 4.19
N ARG A 201 -0.31 -1.63 3.00
CA ARG A 201 -0.55 -3.05 2.79
C ARG A 201 0.73 -3.87 2.89
N GLY A 202 1.85 -3.31 2.48
CA GLY A 202 3.10 -4.02 2.21
C GLY A 202 3.11 -4.68 0.83
N TYR A 203 4.28 -5.14 0.40
CA TYR A 203 4.45 -5.78 -0.91
C TYR A 203 4.41 -7.31 -0.85
N PHE A 204 4.59 -7.88 0.33
CA PHE A 204 4.58 -9.34 0.56
C PHE A 204 4.14 -9.69 1.98
N ILE A 205 3.69 -10.92 2.15
CA ILE A 205 3.37 -11.45 3.48
C ILE A 205 4.69 -11.81 4.16
N SER A 206 4.99 -11.12 5.26
CA SER A 206 6.16 -11.44 6.08
C SER A 206 6.10 -12.87 6.62
N ASN A 207 7.22 -13.57 6.55
CA ASN A 207 7.38 -14.90 7.11
C ASN A 207 8.37 -14.83 8.29
N TYR A 208 8.31 -15.77 9.23
CA TYR A 208 9.26 -15.83 10.35
C TYR A 208 10.72 -15.99 9.90
N THR A 209 10.94 -16.48 8.67
CA THR A 209 12.27 -16.59 8.05
C THR A 209 12.82 -15.23 7.61
N ASP A 210 11.96 -14.22 7.47
CA ASP A 210 12.35 -12.88 7.06
C ASP A 210 12.88 -12.06 8.26
N VAL A 211 12.64 -12.57 9.48
CA VAL A 211 13.18 -11.97 10.71
C VAL A 211 14.64 -12.41 10.88
N PRO A 212 15.62 -11.50 10.93
CA PRO A 212 17.01 -11.88 11.14
C PRO A 212 17.19 -12.61 12.45
N THR A 213 17.78 -13.78 12.39
CA THR A 213 18.02 -14.63 13.56
C THR A 213 19.10 -14.07 14.50
N LYS A 214 19.85 -13.05 14.09
CA LYS A 214 20.83 -12.32 14.92
C LYS A 214 20.90 -10.86 14.50
N PRO A 215 20.50 -9.91 15.34
CA PRO A 215 20.86 -8.52 15.17
C PRO A 215 22.38 -8.39 15.43
N THR A 216 23.19 -8.47 14.38
CA THR A 216 24.67 -8.41 14.51
C THR A 216 25.23 -7.00 14.60
N LYS A 217 24.37 -5.95 14.51
CA LYS A 217 24.75 -4.53 14.65
C LYS A 217 23.56 -3.66 15.06
N PRO A 218 23.81 -2.44 15.57
CA PRO A 218 22.75 -1.53 15.94
C PRO A 218 21.80 -1.29 14.77
N LEU A 219 20.54 -1.47 15.03
CA LEU A 219 19.39 -1.54 14.13
C LEU A 219 19.31 -0.41 13.07
N GLU A 220 19.89 0.77 13.34
CA GLU A 220 19.67 1.96 12.51
C GLU A 220 20.36 1.98 11.14
N LYS A 221 21.49 1.29 10.97
CA LYS A 221 22.25 1.36 9.70
C LYS A 221 21.91 0.27 8.68
N ASP A 222 21.52 -0.91 9.14
CA ASP A 222 21.23 -2.03 8.25
C ASP A 222 19.77 -1.97 7.75
N PHE A 223 18.88 -1.29 8.46
CA PHE A 223 17.50 -1.05 8.04
C PHE A 223 17.36 -0.03 6.91
N ALA A 224 18.25 0.95 6.86
CA ALA A 224 18.21 1.99 5.83
C ALA A 224 18.50 1.47 4.40
N ASN A 225 19.13 0.30 4.27
CA ASN A 225 19.58 -0.23 2.99
C ASN A 225 18.88 -1.54 2.56
N ASN A 226 17.96 -2.09 3.37
CA ASN A 226 17.24 -3.31 3.04
C ASN A 226 15.75 -3.00 2.91
N ALA A 227 15.27 -2.90 1.67
CA ALA A 227 13.86 -2.61 1.33
C ALA A 227 12.89 -3.62 1.97
N ASP A 228 13.33 -4.88 2.12
CA ASP A 228 12.54 -5.96 2.72
C ASP A 228 12.26 -5.71 4.20
N TYR A 229 13.24 -5.13 4.89
CA TYR A 229 13.16 -4.82 6.31
C TYR A 229 12.30 -3.59 6.60
N GLN A 230 12.43 -2.54 5.80
CA GLN A 230 11.64 -1.33 5.95
C GLN A 230 10.16 -1.60 5.77
N THR A 231 9.80 -2.45 4.83
CA THR A 231 8.40 -2.82 4.58
C THR A 231 7.81 -3.64 5.74
N CYS A 232 8.58 -4.56 6.32
CA CYS A 232 8.13 -5.38 7.44
C CYS A 232 7.99 -4.59 8.74
N LEU A 233 8.89 -3.64 9.03
CA LEU A 233 8.89 -2.86 10.26
C LEU A 233 7.94 -1.67 10.24
N LEU A 234 7.82 -0.96 9.13
CA LEU A 234 6.78 0.07 8.97
C LEU A 234 5.40 -0.52 9.21
N TYR A 235 5.16 -1.72 8.70
CA TYR A 235 3.89 -2.40 8.87
C TYR A 235 3.63 -2.86 10.32
N THR A 236 4.66 -3.27 11.07
CA THR A 236 4.50 -3.72 12.45
C THR A 236 4.48 -2.58 13.47
N SER A 237 5.21 -1.49 13.22
CA SER A 237 5.24 -0.33 14.11
C SER A 237 4.01 0.56 13.96
N ASP A 238 3.58 0.86 12.74
CA ASP A 238 2.42 1.70 12.47
C ASP A 238 1.11 1.04 12.91
N ALA A 239 0.95 -0.26 12.64
CA ALA A 239 -0.21 -1.01 13.12
C ALA A 239 -0.26 -1.19 14.65
N ALA A 240 0.87 -1.01 15.34
CA ALA A 240 0.93 -1.01 16.80
C ALA A 240 0.60 0.36 17.40
N ASP A 241 1.05 1.45 16.77
CA ASP A 241 0.82 2.82 17.24
C ASP A 241 -0.63 3.27 17.06
N ASP A 242 -1.30 2.92 15.96
CA ASP A 242 -2.72 3.23 15.73
C ASP A 242 -3.67 2.53 16.73
N ARG A 243 -3.23 1.47 17.40
CA ARG A 243 -4.03 0.79 18.42
C ARG A 243 -3.83 1.31 19.84
N ILE A 244 -2.80 2.12 20.07
CA ILE A 244 -2.50 2.72 21.39
C ILE A 244 -3.22 4.06 21.55
N SER A 245 -3.71 4.67 20.48
CA SER A 245 -4.38 5.98 20.52
C SER A 245 -5.91 5.95 20.55
N VAL A 246 -6.54 4.81 20.84
CA VAL A 246 -7.99 4.70 21.04
C VAL A 246 -8.27 4.28 22.47
N ASP A 247 -8.26 5.24 23.35
CA ASP A 247 -9.00 5.27 24.60
C ASP A 247 -9.86 6.53 24.67
#